data_7971fefc60ef10953955b5493bc1fdba
#
_entry.id   7971fefc60ef10953955b5493bc1fdba
#
_cell.length_a   1.000
_cell.length_b   1.000
_cell.length_c   1.000
_cell.angle_alpha   90.00
_cell.angle_beta   90.00
_cell.angle_gamma   90.00
#
_symmetry.space_group_name_H-M   'P 1'
#
loop_
_entity.id
_entity.type
_entity.pdbx_description
1 polymer ?
#
loop_
_entity_poly.entity_id
_entity_poly.type
_entity_poly.pdbx_seq_one_letter_code
_entity_poly.pdbx_strand_id
1 'polypeptide(L)'
;MLTQILAERLSVHAWTAQSVGRTRTHMEDSVFALTMDLFLPERPVTLGIYMVADGMGGHDNGEVASKIAIQITVSSLMQTLIDPLLQGELLPSQQEVLAMLETAFTRAQEQVLRNVSGGGTTLTLALLLEKHLYFGHIGDSRLYIRSSHADFQPLTQDHSLVRRLVDLGQLSEADAAHHPQRNVLFRALGQTEGFKADLGHLDLVEPTQLL
;
A
#
# COMPACT_ATOMS: atom_id res chain seq x y z
N MET A 1 -12.14 5.19 -36.53
CA MET A 1 -11.85 6.06 -35.35
C MET A 1 -11.58 5.27 -34.06
N LEU A 2 -12.08 4.05 -33.91
CA LEU A 2 -11.76 3.19 -32.73
C LEU A 2 -10.38 2.54 -32.76
N THR A 3 -9.76 2.39 -33.90
CA THR A 3 -8.50 1.64 -34.09
C THR A 3 -7.25 2.44 -33.70
N GLN A 4 -7.31 3.75 -33.59
CA GLN A 4 -6.15 4.59 -33.18
C GLN A 4 -6.02 4.77 -31.64
N ILE A 5 -7.05 4.43 -30.88
CA ILE A 5 -7.04 4.57 -29.41
C ILE A 5 -6.31 3.42 -28.71
N LEU A 6 -5.99 2.34 -29.44
CA LEU A 6 -5.39 1.11 -28.87
C LEU A 6 -3.85 1.10 -28.82
N ALA A 7 -3.20 2.16 -29.30
CA ALA A 7 -1.78 2.08 -29.66
C ALA A 7 -0.75 2.17 -28.52
N GLU A 8 -1.12 2.49 -27.29
CA GLU A 8 -0.16 2.51 -26.15
C GLU A 8 -0.82 2.24 -24.79
N ARG A 9 -1.68 1.26 -24.72
CA ARG A 9 -2.38 0.95 -23.48
C ARG A 9 -1.56 0.06 -22.59
N LEU A 10 -1.35 0.47 -21.33
CA LEU A 10 -0.74 -0.39 -20.33
C LEU A 10 -1.69 -1.57 -20.02
N SER A 11 -1.20 -2.80 -20.18
CA SER A 11 -1.94 -4.00 -19.78
C SER A 11 -1.56 -4.36 -18.34
N VAL A 12 -2.54 -4.30 -17.44
CA VAL A 12 -2.36 -4.61 -16.02
C VAL A 12 -3.19 -5.82 -15.66
N HIS A 13 -2.57 -6.80 -15.04
CA HIS A 13 -3.21 -8.00 -14.50
C HIS A 13 -2.92 -8.07 -13.00
N ALA A 14 -3.97 -8.19 -12.18
CA ALA A 14 -3.85 -8.27 -10.73
C ALA A 14 -4.55 -9.53 -10.20
N TRP A 15 -3.94 -10.14 -9.19
CA TRP A 15 -4.50 -11.28 -8.45
C TRP A 15 -4.36 -11.02 -6.96
N THR A 16 -5.32 -11.47 -6.20
CA THR A 16 -5.29 -11.43 -4.74
C THR A 16 -5.46 -12.83 -4.17
N ALA A 17 -4.79 -13.11 -3.05
CA ALA A 17 -4.98 -14.32 -2.27
C ALA A 17 -4.91 -13.97 -0.79
N GLN A 18 -5.73 -14.62 0.01
CA GLN A 18 -5.74 -14.52 1.47
C GLN A 18 -5.83 -15.91 2.10
N SER A 19 -5.25 -16.04 3.29
CA SER A 19 -5.34 -17.28 4.07
C SER A 19 -5.32 -16.96 5.56
N VAL A 20 -6.24 -17.54 6.31
CA VAL A 20 -6.27 -17.46 7.80
C VAL A 20 -5.03 -18.10 8.43
N GLY A 21 -4.28 -18.92 7.64
CA GLY A 21 -3.16 -19.68 8.15
C GLY A 21 -3.59 -20.91 8.97
N ARG A 22 -2.67 -21.44 9.79
CA ARG A 22 -2.89 -22.70 10.54
C ARG A 22 -3.19 -22.49 12.02
N THR A 23 -2.99 -21.31 12.53
CA THR A 23 -3.04 -21.03 13.98
C THR A 23 -4.16 -20.09 14.39
N ARG A 24 -4.63 -19.23 13.47
CA ARG A 24 -5.71 -18.27 13.74
C ARG A 24 -7.07 -18.83 13.32
N THR A 25 -8.14 -18.34 13.93
CA THR A 25 -9.53 -18.67 13.61
C THR A 25 -10.22 -17.58 12.80
N HIS A 26 -9.66 -16.38 12.78
CA HIS A 26 -10.21 -15.20 12.11
C HIS A 26 -9.16 -14.57 11.19
N MET A 27 -9.65 -13.96 10.11
CA MET A 27 -8.84 -13.17 9.19
C MET A 27 -8.71 -11.75 9.75
N GLU A 28 -7.50 -11.37 10.13
CA GLU A 28 -7.20 -10.02 10.59
C GLU A 28 -6.64 -9.15 9.46
N ASP A 29 -6.25 -9.77 8.35
CA ASP A 29 -5.75 -9.09 7.17
C ASP A 29 -6.91 -8.58 6.30
N SER A 30 -6.68 -7.46 5.63
CA SER A 30 -7.55 -6.92 4.60
C SER A 30 -6.77 -6.62 3.34
N VAL A 31 -7.39 -6.87 2.19
CA VAL A 31 -6.80 -6.57 0.88
C VAL A 31 -7.77 -5.78 0.03
N PHE A 32 -7.24 -4.95 -0.86
CA PHE A 32 -8.00 -4.25 -1.88
C PHE A 32 -7.23 -4.24 -3.19
N ALA A 33 -7.92 -4.53 -4.29
CA ALA A 33 -7.36 -4.45 -5.63
C ALA A 33 -8.39 -3.85 -6.58
N LEU A 34 -8.01 -2.78 -7.25
CA LEU A 34 -8.79 -2.14 -8.31
C LEU A 34 -7.87 -1.85 -9.49
N THR A 35 -8.29 -2.25 -10.68
CA THR A 35 -7.69 -1.82 -11.95
C THR A 35 -8.80 -1.24 -12.81
N MET A 36 -8.61 -0.06 -13.34
CA MET A 36 -9.59 0.60 -14.18
C MET A 36 -8.93 1.44 -15.26
N ASP A 37 -9.67 1.64 -16.35
CA ASP A 37 -9.31 2.58 -17.40
C ASP A 37 -10.32 3.74 -17.40
N LEU A 38 -9.80 4.92 -17.25
CA LEU A 38 -10.55 6.17 -17.38
C LEU A 38 -10.41 6.68 -18.81
N PHE A 39 -11.52 6.86 -19.50
CA PHE A 39 -11.54 7.43 -20.86
C PHE A 39 -11.67 8.94 -20.77
N LEU A 40 -10.55 9.60 -20.50
CA LEU A 40 -10.48 11.05 -20.44
C LEU A 40 -10.56 11.65 -21.87
N PRO A 41 -10.93 12.93 -22.05
CA PRO A 41 -11.12 13.55 -23.37
C PRO A 41 -9.90 13.45 -24.28
N GLU A 42 -8.70 13.55 -23.73
CA GLU A 42 -7.45 13.55 -24.51
C GLU A 42 -6.95 12.13 -24.82
N ARG A 43 -7.07 11.23 -23.85
CA ARG A 43 -6.58 9.85 -23.96
C ARG A 43 -7.09 8.97 -22.80
N PRO A 44 -7.12 7.64 -22.99
CA PRO A 44 -7.37 6.74 -21.87
C PRO A 44 -6.20 6.77 -20.88
N VAL A 45 -6.51 6.62 -19.58
CA VAL A 45 -5.57 6.54 -18.48
C VAL A 45 -5.83 5.25 -17.71
N THR A 46 -4.82 4.42 -17.58
CA THR A 46 -4.90 3.22 -16.75
C THR A 46 -4.52 3.57 -15.30
N LEU A 47 -5.38 3.18 -14.37
CA LEU A 47 -5.21 3.39 -12.94
C LEU A 47 -5.32 2.05 -12.21
N GLY A 48 -4.42 1.82 -11.24
CA GLY A 48 -4.45 0.66 -10.36
C GLY A 48 -4.27 1.09 -8.89
N ILE A 49 -5.08 0.52 -8.00
CA ILE A 49 -4.94 0.72 -6.56
C ILE A 49 -4.90 -0.66 -5.91
N TYR A 50 -3.80 -0.98 -5.27
CA TYR A 50 -3.56 -2.27 -4.61
C TYR A 50 -3.10 -2.03 -3.19
N MET A 51 -3.73 -2.69 -2.23
CA MET A 51 -3.41 -2.50 -0.82
C MET A 51 -3.48 -3.80 -0.05
N VAL A 52 -2.60 -3.93 0.92
CA VAL A 52 -2.66 -4.94 1.97
C VAL A 52 -2.54 -4.26 3.33
N ALA A 53 -3.26 -4.78 4.31
CA ALA A 53 -3.24 -4.33 5.69
C ALA A 53 -3.31 -5.55 6.60
N ASP A 54 -2.27 -5.77 7.43
CA ASP A 54 -2.19 -6.83 8.43
C ASP A 54 -2.63 -6.25 9.78
N GLY A 55 -3.77 -6.73 10.27
CA GLY A 55 -4.35 -6.26 11.51
C GLY A 55 -3.68 -6.89 12.73
N MET A 56 -3.37 -6.07 13.73
CA MET A 56 -2.74 -6.47 14.98
C MET A 56 -3.53 -5.97 16.18
N GLY A 57 -3.51 -6.75 17.26
CA GLY A 57 -4.25 -6.50 18.48
C GLY A 57 -5.15 -7.69 18.80
N GLY A 58 -5.31 -8.02 20.08
CA GLY A 58 -6.09 -9.18 20.48
C GLY A 58 -7.55 -9.13 20.02
N HIS A 59 -8.10 -10.27 19.62
CA HIS A 59 -9.49 -10.44 19.20
C HIS A 59 -9.85 -9.62 17.93
N ASP A 60 -11.05 -9.03 17.88
CA ASP A 60 -11.60 -8.36 16.69
C ASP A 60 -10.93 -7.02 16.34
N ASN A 61 -10.04 -6.51 17.20
CA ASN A 61 -9.45 -5.17 17.02
C ASN A 61 -8.54 -5.08 15.78
N GLY A 62 -7.76 -6.12 15.48
CA GLY A 62 -6.91 -6.17 14.29
C GLY A 62 -7.74 -6.18 13.01
N GLU A 63 -8.78 -7.02 12.94
CA GLU A 63 -9.70 -7.11 11.80
C GLU A 63 -10.39 -5.76 11.53
N VAL A 64 -10.86 -5.10 12.59
CA VAL A 64 -11.52 -3.78 12.45
C VAL A 64 -10.52 -2.72 11.99
N ALA A 65 -9.29 -2.73 12.53
CA ALA A 65 -8.25 -1.77 12.16
C ALA A 65 -7.86 -1.89 10.68
N SER A 66 -7.60 -3.11 10.19
CA SER A 66 -7.22 -3.34 8.79
C SER A 66 -8.33 -2.94 7.81
N LYS A 67 -9.59 -3.25 8.14
CA LYS A 67 -10.74 -2.84 7.33
C LYS A 67 -10.90 -1.31 7.27
N ILE A 68 -10.84 -0.63 8.42
CA ILE A 68 -10.92 0.84 8.49
C ILE A 68 -9.78 1.46 7.67
N ALA A 69 -8.55 0.98 7.83
CA ALA A 69 -7.40 1.51 7.10
C ALA A 69 -7.62 1.46 5.58
N ILE A 70 -8.03 0.31 5.05
CA ILE A 70 -8.33 0.17 3.61
C ILE A 70 -9.50 1.05 3.19
N GLN A 71 -10.63 1.00 3.90
CA GLN A 71 -11.82 1.76 3.52
C GLN A 71 -11.57 3.27 3.46
N ILE A 72 -10.88 3.82 4.46
CA ILE A 72 -10.60 5.25 4.53
C ILE A 72 -9.58 5.66 3.46
N THR A 73 -8.55 4.85 3.24
CA THR A 73 -7.56 5.12 2.19
C THR A 73 -8.20 5.10 0.80
N VAL A 74 -9.03 4.09 0.49
CA VAL A 74 -9.79 4.03 -0.76
C VAL A 74 -10.69 5.24 -0.90
N SER A 75 -11.50 5.55 0.11
CA SER A 75 -12.41 6.71 0.09
C SER A 75 -11.66 8.03 -0.12
N SER A 76 -10.50 8.19 0.50
CA SER A 76 -9.66 9.38 0.30
C SER A 76 -9.18 9.49 -1.14
N LEU A 77 -8.65 8.40 -1.72
CA LEU A 77 -8.16 8.40 -3.11
C LEU A 77 -9.29 8.57 -4.13
N MET A 78 -10.47 7.99 -3.87
CA MET A 78 -11.64 8.24 -4.70
C MET A 78 -11.96 9.74 -4.77
N GLN A 79 -12.00 10.42 -3.63
CA GLN A 79 -12.35 11.84 -3.54
C GLN A 79 -11.26 12.77 -4.08
N THR A 80 -9.98 12.44 -3.88
CA THR A 80 -8.90 13.37 -4.20
C THR A 80 -8.23 13.11 -5.55
N LEU A 81 -8.38 11.91 -6.11
CA LEU A 81 -7.76 11.52 -7.38
C LEU A 81 -8.82 11.15 -8.43
N ILE A 82 -9.71 10.21 -8.13
CA ILE A 82 -10.59 9.63 -9.14
C ILE A 82 -11.72 10.59 -9.51
N ASP A 83 -12.43 11.14 -8.53
CA ASP A 83 -13.53 12.07 -8.77
C ASP A 83 -13.13 13.31 -9.59
N PRO A 84 -11.99 14.00 -9.28
CA PRO A 84 -11.50 15.10 -10.11
C PRO A 84 -11.20 14.68 -11.55
N LEU A 85 -10.55 13.54 -11.76
CA LEU A 85 -10.28 13.02 -13.11
C LEU A 85 -11.57 12.73 -13.89
N LEU A 86 -12.59 12.16 -13.23
CA LEU A 86 -13.91 11.93 -13.84
C LEU A 86 -14.64 13.22 -14.18
N GLN A 87 -14.35 14.32 -13.48
CA GLN A 87 -14.88 15.66 -13.74
C GLN A 87 -14.11 16.41 -14.84
N GLY A 88 -13.06 15.79 -15.39
CA GLY A 88 -12.27 16.33 -16.50
C GLY A 88 -11.07 17.17 -16.04
N GLU A 89 -10.66 17.07 -14.79
CA GLU A 89 -9.42 17.69 -14.35
C GLU A 89 -8.20 17.00 -14.97
N LEU A 90 -7.10 17.73 -15.05
CA LEU A 90 -5.83 17.22 -15.56
C LEU A 90 -5.24 16.17 -14.62
N LEU A 91 -4.37 15.31 -15.16
CA LEU A 91 -3.60 14.38 -14.36
C LEU A 91 -2.75 15.16 -13.34
N PRO A 92 -2.78 14.77 -12.07
CA PRO A 92 -1.97 15.43 -11.04
C PRO A 92 -0.48 15.21 -11.26
N SER A 93 0.30 16.18 -10.84
CA SER A 93 1.76 16.05 -10.78
C SER A 93 2.18 14.99 -9.76
N GLN A 94 3.42 14.49 -9.86
CA GLN A 94 3.99 13.57 -8.89
C GLN A 94 3.86 14.08 -7.45
N GLN A 95 4.10 15.37 -7.24
CA GLN A 95 4.06 16.00 -5.92
C GLN A 95 2.63 16.00 -5.33
N GLU A 96 1.62 16.26 -6.18
CA GLU A 96 0.22 16.22 -5.78
C GLU A 96 -0.22 14.79 -5.44
N VAL A 97 0.20 13.79 -6.21
CA VAL A 97 -0.12 12.38 -5.90
C VAL A 97 0.49 11.97 -4.55
N LEU A 98 1.75 12.31 -4.29
CA LEU A 98 2.38 12.01 -3.00
C LEU A 98 1.67 12.71 -1.83
N ALA A 99 1.22 13.95 -2.00
CA ALA A 99 0.43 14.67 -1.00
C ALA A 99 -0.96 14.02 -0.77
N MET A 100 -1.59 13.50 -1.84
CA MET A 100 -2.84 12.72 -1.71
C MET A 100 -2.62 11.45 -0.91
N LEU A 101 -1.52 10.73 -1.15
CA LEU A 101 -1.17 9.54 -0.36
C LEU A 101 -0.93 9.89 1.11
N GLU A 102 -0.16 10.94 1.40
CA GLU A 102 0.08 11.41 2.78
C GLU A 102 -1.24 11.73 3.49
N THR A 103 -2.14 12.43 2.81
CA THR A 103 -3.48 12.75 3.31
C THR A 103 -4.29 11.46 3.58
N ALA A 104 -4.25 10.50 2.68
CA ALA A 104 -4.99 9.24 2.82
C ALA A 104 -4.48 8.42 4.03
N PHE A 105 -3.17 8.32 4.21
CA PHE A 105 -2.57 7.64 5.37
C PHE A 105 -2.88 8.37 6.68
N THR A 106 -2.84 9.70 6.68
CA THR A 106 -3.18 10.51 7.86
C THR A 106 -4.65 10.31 8.27
N ARG A 107 -5.57 10.34 7.31
CA ARG A 107 -7.00 10.07 7.57
C ARG A 107 -7.22 8.64 8.08
N ALA A 108 -6.51 7.65 7.52
CA ALA A 108 -6.58 6.26 7.99
C ALA A 108 -6.11 6.15 9.44
N GLN A 109 -4.96 6.77 9.78
CA GLN A 109 -4.44 6.85 11.15
C GLN A 109 -5.48 7.42 12.13
N GLU A 110 -6.06 8.57 11.80
CA GLU A 110 -7.06 9.22 12.66
C GLU A 110 -8.28 8.33 12.90
N GLN A 111 -8.76 7.64 11.84
CA GLN A 111 -9.94 6.80 11.96
C GLN A 111 -9.66 5.50 12.71
N VAL A 112 -8.50 4.89 12.54
CA VAL A 112 -8.10 3.72 13.34
C VAL A 112 -7.98 4.12 14.80
N LEU A 113 -7.31 5.23 15.14
CA LEU A 113 -7.19 5.71 16.51
C LEU A 113 -8.55 6.00 17.19
N ARG A 114 -9.50 6.53 16.42
CA ARG A 114 -10.84 6.88 16.96
C ARG A 114 -11.73 5.66 17.22
N ASN A 115 -11.59 4.62 16.40
CA ASN A 115 -12.55 3.51 16.37
C ASN A 115 -12.01 2.21 16.95
N VAL A 116 -10.67 2.09 17.13
CA VAL A 116 -10.03 0.86 17.59
C VAL A 116 -9.22 1.14 18.84
N SER A 117 -9.63 0.55 19.97
CA SER A 117 -8.92 0.70 21.24
C SER A 117 -7.92 -0.44 21.42
N GLY A 118 -6.63 -0.12 21.47
CA GLY A 118 -5.57 -1.10 21.71
C GLY A 118 -5.29 -2.06 20.55
N GLY A 119 -5.76 -1.74 19.35
CA GLY A 119 -5.44 -2.43 18.10
C GLY A 119 -4.76 -1.50 17.11
N GLY A 120 -4.27 -2.08 16.02
CA GLY A 120 -3.63 -1.34 14.94
C GLY A 120 -3.53 -2.19 13.68
N THR A 121 -2.89 -1.66 12.65
CA THR A 121 -2.69 -2.38 11.41
C THR A 121 -1.48 -1.84 10.64
N THR A 122 -0.84 -2.68 9.86
CA THR A 122 0.03 -2.23 8.78
C THR A 122 -0.80 -1.62 7.66
N LEU A 123 -0.18 -0.89 6.76
CA LEU A 123 -0.78 -0.53 5.47
C LEU A 123 0.32 -0.38 4.43
N THR A 124 0.26 -1.18 3.38
CA THR A 124 1.12 -1.07 2.21
C THR A 124 0.24 -0.87 0.98
N LEU A 125 0.52 0.20 0.25
CA LEU A 125 -0.26 0.64 -0.91
C LEU A 125 0.66 0.78 -2.11
N ALA A 126 0.21 0.25 -3.27
CA ALA A 126 0.75 0.55 -4.59
C ALA A 126 -0.34 1.24 -5.41
N LEU A 127 -0.08 2.46 -5.86
CA LEU A 127 -0.93 3.23 -6.77
C LEU A 127 -0.23 3.33 -8.12
N LEU A 128 -0.83 2.74 -9.13
CA LEU A 128 -0.39 2.86 -10.51
C LEU A 128 -1.22 3.95 -11.19
N LEU A 129 -0.56 4.94 -11.75
CA LEU A 129 -1.16 5.96 -12.61
C LEU A 129 -0.38 5.98 -13.92
N GLU A 130 -0.91 5.30 -14.94
CA GLU A 130 -0.20 5.00 -16.18
C GLU A 130 1.12 4.24 -15.92
N LYS A 131 2.26 4.81 -16.31
CA LYS A 131 3.61 4.24 -16.09
C LYS A 131 4.26 4.70 -14.77
N HIS A 132 3.52 5.45 -13.96
CA HIS A 132 4.01 5.97 -12.69
C HIS A 132 3.50 5.10 -11.55
N LEU A 133 4.41 4.45 -10.85
CA LEU A 133 4.11 3.71 -9.62
C LEU A 133 4.42 4.60 -8.43
N TYR A 134 3.41 4.85 -7.63
CA TYR A 134 3.52 5.48 -6.32
C TYR A 134 3.28 4.42 -5.25
N PHE A 135 3.94 4.54 -4.13
CA PHE A 135 3.68 3.64 -3.02
C PHE A 135 3.69 4.37 -1.68
N GLY A 136 2.93 3.84 -0.75
CA GLY A 136 2.91 4.26 0.63
C GLY A 136 3.00 3.05 1.54
N HIS A 137 3.72 3.18 2.67
CA HIS A 137 4.00 2.05 3.54
C HIS A 137 4.11 2.45 5.01
N ILE A 138 3.49 1.65 5.87
CA ILE A 138 3.69 1.66 7.32
C ILE A 138 3.49 0.24 7.87
N GLY A 139 4.45 -0.27 8.64
CA GLY A 139 4.42 -1.62 9.23
C GLY A 139 5.53 -2.53 8.71
N ASP A 140 5.26 -3.83 8.61
CA ASP A 140 6.18 -4.87 8.12
C ASP A 140 5.60 -5.71 6.97
N SER A 141 4.42 -5.34 6.44
CA SER A 141 3.96 -5.84 5.14
C SER A 141 4.84 -5.28 4.04
N ARG A 142 5.14 -6.06 3.01
CA ARG A 142 6.19 -5.68 2.05
C ARG A 142 5.66 -5.51 0.65
N LEU A 143 6.21 -4.55 -0.07
CA LEU A 143 6.03 -4.40 -1.51
C LEU A 143 7.35 -4.73 -2.20
N TYR A 144 7.30 -5.63 -3.16
CA TYR A 144 8.43 -6.00 -4.00
C TYR A 144 8.18 -5.61 -5.45
N ILE A 145 9.26 -5.30 -6.15
CA ILE A 145 9.25 -5.06 -7.60
C ILE A 145 10.21 -6.01 -8.30
N ARG A 146 9.83 -6.45 -9.49
CA ARG A 146 10.69 -7.20 -10.41
C ARG A 146 10.54 -6.70 -11.83
N SER A 147 11.60 -6.27 -12.44
CA SER A 147 11.71 -6.05 -13.89
C SER A 147 11.90 -7.36 -14.64
N SER A 148 11.74 -7.34 -15.96
CA SER A 148 11.63 -8.54 -16.82
C SER A 148 12.74 -9.59 -16.64
N HIS A 149 13.94 -9.22 -16.22
CA HIS A 149 15.12 -10.10 -16.12
C HIS A 149 15.83 -10.04 -14.76
N ALA A 150 15.21 -9.45 -13.76
CA ALA A 150 15.79 -9.29 -12.41
C ALA A 150 15.07 -10.16 -11.38
N ASP A 151 15.68 -10.33 -10.22
CA ASP A 151 15.01 -10.89 -9.04
C ASP A 151 14.09 -9.85 -8.39
N PHE A 152 13.17 -10.31 -7.55
CA PHE A 152 12.34 -9.42 -6.74
C PHE A 152 13.22 -8.60 -5.78
N GLN A 153 13.04 -7.28 -5.84
CA GLN A 153 13.68 -6.33 -4.93
C GLN A 153 12.62 -5.67 -4.05
N PRO A 154 12.86 -5.53 -2.73
CA PRO A 154 11.94 -4.81 -1.86
C PRO A 154 11.93 -3.32 -2.19
N LEU A 155 10.73 -2.74 -2.30
CA LEU A 155 10.51 -1.29 -2.37
C LEU A 155 10.28 -0.67 -1.01
N THR A 156 9.84 -1.48 -0.04
CA THR A 156 9.52 -1.05 1.32
C THR A 156 10.54 -1.60 2.31
N GLN A 157 10.68 -0.94 3.44
CA GLN A 157 11.52 -1.37 4.54
C GLN A 157 10.66 -1.56 5.79
N ASP A 158 10.81 -2.70 6.46
CA ASP A 158 10.00 -3.03 7.63
C ASP A 158 10.18 -2.01 8.76
N HIS A 159 9.09 -1.56 9.34
CA HIS A 159 9.08 -0.76 10.56
C HIS A 159 9.07 -1.64 11.81
N SER A 160 9.91 -2.67 11.83
CA SER A 160 10.06 -3.61 12.94
C SER A 160 11.33 -3.35 13.76
N LEU A 161 11.27 -3.69 15.06
CA LEU A 161 12.41 -3.55 15.96
C LEU A 161 13.61 -4.32 15.43
N VAL A 162 13.41 -5.55 14.94
CA VAL A 162 14.51 -6.38 14.46
C VAL A 162 15.15 -5.80 13.21
N ARG A 163 14.38 -5.23 12.29
CA ARG A 163 14.92 -4.54 11.12
C ARG A 163 15.81 -3.39 11.52
N ARG A 164 15.37 -2.58 12.49
CA ARG A 164 16.18 -1.46 13.01
C ARG A 164 17.48 -1.94 13.64
N LEU A 165 17.45 -3.05 14.38
CA LEU A 165 18.69 -3.62 14.98
C LEU A 165 19.65 -4.13 13.90
N VAL A 166 19.14 -4.72 12.82
CA VAL A 166 19.94 -5.13 11.66
C VAL A 166 20.59 -3.92 11.00
N ASP A 167 19.82 -2.87 10.72
CA ASP A 167 20.33 -1.64 10.08
C ASP A 167 21.41 -0.93 10.92
N LEU A 168 21.34 -1.06 12.25
CA LEU A 168 22.36 -0.55 13.19
C LEU A 168 23.57 -1.50 13.34
N GLY A 169 23.57 -2.65 12.66
CA GLY A 169 24.61 -3.66 12.80
C GLY A 169 24.63 -4.38 14.15
N GLN A 170 23.55 -4.29 14.93
CA GLN A 170 23.42 -4.91 16.25
C GLN A 170 22.83 -6.31 16.20
N LEU A 171 22.28 -6.71 15.05
CA LEU A 171 21.69 -8.03 14.84
C LEU A 171 21.99 -8.47 13.41
N SER A 172 22.27 -9.77 13.21
CA SER A 172 22.39 -10.32 11.85
C SER A 172 21.01 -10.59 11.25
N GLU A 173 20.90 -10.61 9.91
CA GLU A 173 19.65 -10.99 9.20
C GLU A 173 19.18 -12.41 9.63
N ALA A 174 20.11 -13.34 9.83
CA ALA A 174 19.80 -14.70 10.23
C ALA A 174 19.22 -14.76 11.66
N ASP A 175 19.75 -13.96 12.58
CA ASP A 175 19.27 -13.90 13.97
C ASP A 175 17.95 -13.14 14.06
N ALA A 176 17.73 -12.13 13.22
CA ALA A 176 16.48 -11.37 13.16
C ALA A 176 15.26 -12.27 12.89
N ALA A 177 15.41 -13.26 12.00
CA ALA A 177 14.33 -14.19 11.65
C ALA A 177 13.83 -15.03 12.84
N HIS A 178 14.67 -15.25 13.85
CA HIS A 178 14.38 -16.06 15.03
C HIS A 178 14.27 -15.25 16.33
N HIS A 179 14.40 -13.93 16.24
CA HIS A 179 14.40 -13.06 17.41
C HIS A 179 13.03 -13.07 18.14
N PRO A 180 12.99 -13.13 19.48
CA PRO A 180 11.72 -13.15 20.23
C PRO A 180 10.81 -11.95 19.94
N GLN A 181 11.38 -10.81 19.63
CA GLN A 181 10.66 -9.56 19.33
C GLN A 181 10.55 -9.27 17.82
N ARG A 182 10.65 -10.29 16.96
CA ARG A 182 10.57 -10.08 15.49
C ARG A 182 9.26 -9.46 15.03
N ASN A 183 8.17 -9.65 15.78
CA ASN A 183 6.84 -9.10 15.45
C ASN A 183 6.58 -7.73 16.13
N VAL A 184 7.57 -7.11 16.77
CA VAL A 184 7.40 -5.81 17.42
C VAL A 184 7.58 -4.71 16.39
N LEU A 185 6.50 -3.96 16.12
CA LEU A 185 6.52 -2.81 15.22
C LEU A 185 6.73 -1.52 16.01
N PHE A 186 7.57 -0.64 15.50
CA PHE A 186 7.75 0.71 16.02
C PHE A 186 6.95 1.77 15.24
N ARG A 187 6.34 1.38 14.09
CA ARG A 187 5.37 2.19 13.33
C ARG A 187 4.27 1.29 12.77
N ALA A 188 3.02 1.68 13.05
CA ALA A 188 1.81 1.11 12.48
C ALA A 188 0.66 2.11 12.61
N LEU A 189 -0.40 1.94 11.85
CA LEU A 189 -1.65 2.68 12.05
C LEU A 189 -2.29 2.26 13.37
N GLY A 190 -2.83 3.23 14.12
CA GLY A 190 -3.42 3.02 15.44
C GLY A 190 -2.44 3.23 16.61
N GLN A 191 -1.14 3.46 16.35
CA GLN A 191 -0.19 3.87 17.38
C GLN A 191 -0.27 5.39 17.61
N THR A 192 -0.21 5.82 18.87
CA THR A 192 -0.31 7.24 19.25
C THR A 192 0.96 8.03 18.96
N GLU A 193 2.10 7.35 18.94
CA GLU A 193 3.40 7.96 18.70
C GLU A 193 4.07 7.34 17.46
N GLY A 194 4.96 8.10 16.83
CA GLY A 194 5.79 7.61 15.73
C GLY A 194 5.08 7.44 14.39
N PHE A 195 3.85 7.95 14.23
CA PHE A 195 3.17 7.89 12.93
C PHE A 195 3.94 8.67 11.88
N LYS A 196 4.45 7.94 10.91
CA LYS A 196 5.03 8.47 9.68
C LYS A 196 4.99 7.37 8.64
N ALA A 197 4.22 7.54 7.58
CA ALA A 197 4.25 6.65 6.43
C ALA A 197 5.48 6.96 5.55
N ASP A 198 6.10 5.92 5.02
CA ASP A 198 7.11 6.07 3.98
C ASP A 198 6.39 6.13 2.63
N LEU A 199 6.68 7.17 1.84
CA LEU A 199 6.10 7.40 0.53
C LEU A 199 7.20 7.40 -0.53
N GLY A 200 6.90 6.84 -1.69
CA GLY A 200 7.85 6.79 -2.78
C GLY A 200 7.19 6.79 -4.15
N HIS A 201 8.02 6.99 -5.17
CA HIS A 201 7.61 7.00 -6.57
C HIS A 201 8.73 6.44 -7.45
N LEU A 202 8.33 5.75 -8.52
CA LEU A 202 9.23 5.33 -9.60
C LEU A 202 8.47 5.23 -10.93
N ASP A 203 9.19 5.42 -12.04
CA ASP A 203 8.65 5.25 -13.39
C ASP A 203 8.89 3.82 -13.88
N LEU A 204 7.85 3.20 -14.41
CA LEU A 204 7.93 1.88 -14.99
C LEU A 204 8.32 2.00 -16.47
N VAL A 205 9.55 1.64 -16.80
CA VAL A 205 10.12 1.75 -18.17
C VAL A 205 10.04 0.46 -18.96
N GLU A 206 9.73 -0.65 -18.29
CA GLU A 206 9.64 -1.99 -18.87
C GLU A 206 8.55 -2.83 -18.19
N PRO A 207 8.18 -3.99 -18.75
CA PRO A 207 7.25 -4.90 -18.09
C PRO A 207 7.70 -5.24 -16.68
N THR A 208 6.84 -5.01 -15.71
CA THR A 208 7.15 -5.05 -14.28
C THR A 208 6.14 -5.91 -13.55
N GLN A 209 6.60 -6.65 -12.54
CA GLN A 209 5.76 -7.36 -11.59
C GLN A 209 5.89 -6.73 -10.21
N LEU A 210 4.76 -6.64 -9.52
CA LEU A 210 4.69 -6.25 -8.11
C LEU A 210 4.21 -7.44 -7.28
N LEU A 211 4.74 -7.58 -6.08
CA LEU A 211 4.33 -8.59 -5.09
C LEU A 211 4.27 -7.94 -3.71
#